data_d636400f50831e6db6d13cf3cde1b31d
#
_entry.id   d636400f50831e6db6d13cf3cde1b31d
#
_cell.length_a   1.000
_cell.length_b   1.000
_cell.length_c   1.000
_cell.angle_alpha   90.00
_cell.angle_beta   90.00
_cell.angle_gamma   90.00
#
_symmetry.space_group_name_H-M   'P 1'
#
loop_
_entity.id
_entity.type
_entity.pdbx_description
1 polymer ?
#
loop_
_entity_poly.entity_id
_entity_poly.type
_entity_poly.pdbx_seq_one_letter_code
_entity_poly.pdbx_strand_id
1 'polypeptide(L)'
;MSGLKKGLALGYRILRVETTPNPLAKKLVVEPMPGRIVSVFDASKGSDDPLAAAIIGCDGVSNVLVHSEFVSVCFTKETRWASLKTQIERAIGGVDE
;
A
#
# COMPACT_ATOMS: atom_id res chain seq x y z
N MET A 1 3.71 -9.55 26.75
CA MET A 1 3.82 -9.09 26.26
C MET A 1 4.24 -8.82 25.67
N SER A 2 4.10 -8.88 25.48
CA SER A 2 4.50 -8.58 24.87
C SER A 2 4.92 -7.87 24.44
N GLY A 3 4.76 -7.95 24.53
CA GLY A 3 4.92 -7.23 23.83
C GLY A 3 5.76 -6.59 23.31
N LEU A 4 6.21 -6.65 23.36
CA LEU A 4 7.12 -6.08 22.92
C LEU A 4 7.55 -6.38 21.71
N LYS A 5 7.76 -7.38 21.54
CA LYS A 5 8.27 -7.66 20.34
C LYS A 5 7.29 -7.44 19.30
N LYS A 6 6.08 -7.61 19.60
CA LYS A 6 5.19 -7.48 18.62
C LYS A 6 5.07 -6.13 18.12
N GLY A 7 5.15 -5.19 18.87
CA GLY A 7 5.08 -3.85 18.38
C GLY A 7 6.17 -3.50 17.41
N LEU A 8 7.25 -4.24 17.45
CA LEU A 8 8.37 -3.94 16.59
C LEU A 8 8.18 -4.44 15.18
N ALA A 9 7.35 -5.44 15.00
CA ALA A 9 7.24 -6.10 13.71
C ALA A 9 5.99 -5.72 12.95
N LEU A 10 5.18 -4.82 13.48
CA LEU A 10 3.93 -4.51 12.84
C LEU A 10 4.06 -3.44 11.80
N GLY A 11 3.40 -3.66 10.70
CA GLY A 11 3.16 -2.63 9.73
C GLY A 11 4.27 -2.40 8.74
N TYR A 12 3.89 -1.67 7.73
CA TYR A 12 4.79 -1.18 6.70
C TYR A 12 4.82 0.33 6.79
N ARG A 13 5.91 0.93 6.34
CA ARG A 13 5.95 2.39 6.24
C ARG A 13 6.53 2.78 4.90
N ILE A 14 6.14 3.94 4.43
CA ILE A 14 6.61 4.47 3.17
C ILE A 14 7.94 5.17 3.40
N LEU A 15 8.99 4.71 2.72
CA LEU A 15 10.29 5.35 2.80
C LEU A 15 10.37 6.52 1.82
N ARG A 16 9.78 6.36 0.63
CA ARG A 16 9.72 7.44 -0.34
C ARG A 16 8.67 7.11 -1.39
N VAL A 17 8.21 8.14 -2.08
CA VAL A 17 7.25 8.03 -3.17
C VAL A 17 7.95 8.48 -4.45
N GLU A 18 7.82 7.68 -5.49
CA GLU A 18 8.40 7.99 -6.79
C GLU A 18 7.29 8.17 -7.80
N THR A 19 7.46 9.15 -8.68
CA THR A 19 6.50 9.37 -9.75
C THR A 19 6.71 8.33 -10.83
N THR A 20 5.66 8.10 -11.62
CA THR A 20 5.71 7.18 -12.74
C THR A 20 5.28 7.93 -14.00
N PRO A 21 5.47 7.34 -15.18
CA PRO A 21 4.98 7.97 -16.41
C PRO A 21 3.47 8.18 -16.40
N ASN A 22 2.74 7.38 -15.64
CA ASN A 22 1.29 7.55 -15.50
C ASN A 22 1.01 8.52 -14.36
N PRO A 23 0.39 9.70 -14.61
CA PRO A 23 0.14 10.67 -13.53
C PRO A 23 -0.84 10.15 -12.47
N LEU A 24 -1.58 9.07 -12.77
CA LEU A 24 -2.52 8.49 -11.82
C LEU A 24 -1.93 7.26 -11.12
N ALA A 25 -0.61 7.12 -11.13
CA ALA A 25 0.06 6.03 -10.44
C ALA A 25 1.26 6.57 -9.68
N LYS A 26 1.50 5.98 -8.51
CA LYS A 26 2.68 6.29 -7.69
C LYS A 26 3.35 4.99 -7.29
N LYS A 27 4.68 5.05 -7.22
CA LYS A 27 5.47 3.93 -6.75
C LYS A 27 5.89 4.21 -5.31
N LEU A 28 5.53 3.31 -4.41
CA LEU A 28 5.82 3.46 -3.00
C LEU A 28 6.95 2.51 -2.63
N VAL A 29 8.07 3.06 -2.20
CA VAL A 29 9.14 2.24 -1.64
C VAL A 29 8.82 2.09 -0.17
N VAL A 30 8.58 0.86 0.26
CA VAL A 30 8.11 0.59 1.62
C VAL A 30 9.09 -0.28 2.38
N GLU A 31 8.99 -0.24 3.69
CA GLU A 31 9.80 -1.03 4.59
C GLU A 31 8.88 -1.76 5.57
N PRO A 32 9.01 -3.05 5.75
CA PRO A 32 9.95 -3.94 5.05
C PRO A 32 9.55 -4.14 3.59
N MET A 33 10.45 -4.68 2.79
CA MET A 33 10.12 -4.99 1.40
C MET A 33 9.08 -6.11 1.39
N PRO A 34 8.09 -6.03 0.47
CA PRO A 34 7.04 -7.04 0.46
C PRO A 34 7.52 -8.46 0.15
N GLY A 35 8.50 -8.58 -0.72
CA GLY A 35 9.09 -9.89 -1.02
C GLY A 35 8.22 -10.83 -1.83
N ARG A 36 7.17 -10.31 -2.47
CA ARG A 36 6.25 -11.13 -3.26
C ARG A 36 5.57 -10.25 -4.31
N ILE A 37 4.87 -10.87 -5.24
CA ILE A 37 4.14 -10.14 -6.28
C ILE A 37 2.67 -10.46 -6.19
N VAL A 38 1.84 -9.43 -6.01
CA VAL A 38 0.38 -9.56 -5.90
C VAL A 38 -0.26 -8.44 -6.69
N SER A 39 -1.20 -8.75 -7.57
CA SER A 39 -1.91 -7.75 -8.35
C SER A 39 -3.39 -7.74 -7.95
N VAL A 40 -3.95 -6.57 -7.73
CA VAL A 40 -5.37 -6.40 -7.47
C VAL A 40 -5.87 -5.32 -8.41
N PHE A 41 -6.75 -5.70 -9.33
CA PHE A 41 -7.26 -4.78 -10.35
C PHE A 41 -8.70 -4.34 -10.11
N ASP A 42 -9.36 -4.88 -9.11
CA ASP A 42 -10.77 -4.60 -8.87
C ASP A 42 -10.99 -4.50 -7.37
N ALA A 43 -11.24 -3.28 -6.90
CA ALA A 43 -11.44 -3.03 -5.48
C ALA A 43 -12.61 -3.83 -4.90
N SER A 44 -13.62 -4.14 -5.72
CA SER A 44 -14.79 -4.87 -5.22
C SER A 44 -14.46 -6.31 -4.86
N LYS A 45 -13.37 -6.85 -5.38
CA LYS A 45 -12.99 -8.23 -5.10
C LYS A 45 -12.06 -8.36 -3.91
N GLY A 46 -11.44 -7.26 -3.49
CA GLY A 46 -10.51 -7.29 -2.38
C GLY A 46 -9.29 -8.14 -2.68
N SER A 47 -8.63 -8.60 -1.65
CA SER A 47 -7.42 -9.40 -1.79
C SER A 47 -7.20 -10.21 -0.52
N ASP A 48 -6.60 -11.40 -0.68
CA ASP A 48 -6.18 -12.21 0.45
C ASP A 48 -4.83 -11.73 1.01
N ASP A 49 -4.09 -10.94 0.24
CA ASP A 49 -2.83 -10.39 0.71
C ASP A 49 -3.10 -9.20 1.62
N PRO A 50 -2.61 -9.21 2.88
CA PRO A 50 -2.93 -8.15 3.83
C PRO A 50 -2.50 -6.75 3.37
N LEU A 51 -1.33 -6.65 2.75
CA LEU A 51 -0.83 -5.36 2.29
C LEU A 51 -1.66 -4.84 1.13
N ALA A 52 -1.93 -5.69 0.14
CA ALA A 52 -2.74 -5.30 -1.00
C ALA A 52 -4.16 -4.97 -0.57
N ALA A 53 -4.73 -5.75 0.35
CA ALA A 53 -6.08 -5.50 0.85
C ALA A 53 -6.18 -4.15 1.55
N ALA A 54 -5.17 -3.82 2.36
CA ALA A 54 -5.16 -2.54 3.07
C ALA A 54 -5.16 -1.37 2.10
N ILE A 55 -4.37 -1.46 1.05
CA ILE A 55 -4.25 -0.35 0.09
C ILE A 55 -5.47 -0.27 -0.82
N ILE A 56 -5.95 -1.40 -1.33
CA ILE A 56 -7.10 -1.37 -2.24
C ILE A 56 -8.36 -0.89 -1.53
N GLY A 57 -8.40 -0.98 -0.21
CA GLY A 57 -9.51 -0.49 0.57
C GLY A 57 -9.50 1.02 0.79
N CYS A 58 -8.43 1.71 0.40
CA CYS A 58 -8.38 3.16 0.55
C CYS A 58 -9.21 3.85 -0.53
N ASP A 59 -9.79 5.00 -0.18
CA ASP A 59 -10.69 5.71 -1.09
C ASP A 59 -9.94 6.21 -2.32
N GLY A 60 -10.47 5.87 -3.48
CA GLY A 60 -9.91 6.35 -4.73
C GLY A 60 -8.88 5.44 -5.38
N VAL A 61 -8.45 4.39 -4.69
CA VAL A 61 -7.50 3.44 -5.27
C VAL A 61 -8.23 2.57 -6.29
N SER A 62 -7.70 2.50 -7.50
CA SER A 62 -8.31 1.71 -8.57
C SER A 62 -7.64 0.34 -8.71
N ASN A 63 -6.32 0.28 -8.54
CA ASN A 63 -5.64 -1.01 -8.53
C ASN A 63 -4.31 -0.89 -7.80
N VAL A 64 -3.78 -2.03 -7.40
CA VAL A 64 -2.55 -2.13 -6.63
C VAL A 64 -1.70 -3.26 -7.19
N LEU A 65 -0.41 -3.00 -7.36
CA LEU A 65 0.56 -4.04 -7.65
C LEU A 65 1.58 -4.05 -6.53
N VAL A 66 1.57 -5.11 -5.72
CA VAL A 66 2.62 -5.33 -4.72
C VAL A 66 3.75 -6.03 -5.44
N HIS A 67 4.92 -5.44 -5.43
CA HIS A 67 6.11 -6.00 -6.03
C HIS A 67 7.05 -6.43 -4.91
N SER A 68 8.05 -7.22 -5.23
CA SER A 68 8.98 -7.69 -4.20
C SER A 68 9.71 -6.57 -3.49
N GLU A 69 9.91 -5.42 -4.15
CA GLU A 69 10.69 -4.32 -3.60
C GLU A 69 9.91 -3.01 -3.43
N PHE A 70 8.68 -2.96 -3.91
CA PHE A 70 7.89 -1.72 -3.85
C PHE A 70 6.41 -2.04 -4.07
N VAL A 71 5.58 -1.00 -3.96
CA VAL A 71 4.16 -1.12 -4.26
C VAL A 71 3.80 -0.04 -5.25
N SER A 72 3.10 -0.42 -6.31
CA SER A 72 2.57 0.54 -7.28
C SER A 72 1.08 0.71 -7.02
N VAL A 73 0.64 1.95 -6.91
CA VAL A 73 -0.76 2.26 -6.60
C VAL A 73 -1.31 3.15 -7.71
N CYS A 74 -2.42 2.72 -8.30
CA CYS A 74 -3.15 3.55 -9.26
C CYS A 74 -4.42 4.06 -8.59
N PHE A 75 -4.81 5.29 -8.94
CA PHE A 75 -5.97 5.93 -8.32
C PHE A 75 -6.72 6.75 -9.35
N THR A 76 -7.94 7.13 -9.01
CA THR A 76 -8.80 7.87 -9.92
C THR A 76 -8.36 9.32 -10.01
N LYS A 77 -8.70 9.99 -11.10
CA LYS A 77 -8.28 11.38 -11.31
C LYS A 77 -8.93 12.35 -10.35
N GLU A 78 -10.03 11.97 -9.72
CA GLU A 78 -10.67 12.81 -8.72
C GLU A 78 -9.97 12.73 -7.36
N THR A 79 -9.07 11.78 -7.19
CA THR A 79 -8.41 11.54 -5.91
C THR A 79 -7.25 12.50 -5.72
N ARG A 80 -7.15 13.07 -4.53
CA ARG A 80 -6.03 13.94 -4.19
C ARG A 80 -4.95 13.08 -3.57
N TRP A 81 -3.78 13.09 -4.20
CA TRP A 81 -2.69 12.20 -3.77
C TRP A 81 -2.29 12.45 -2.32
N ALA A 82 -2.20 13.70 -1.89
CA ALA A 82 -1.77 14.00 -0.52
C ALA A 82 -2.68 13.35 0.52
N SER A 83 -4.00 13.39 0.28
CA SER A 83 -4.95 12.76 1.19
C SER A 83 -4.86 11.24 1.11
N LEU A 84 -4.73 10.71 -0.10
CA LEU A 84 -4.62 9.26 -0.28
C LEU A 84 -3.35 8.72 0.37
N LYS A 85 -2.23 9.43 0.23
CA LYS A 85 -0.98 9.00 0.84
C LYS A 85 -1.13 8.84 2.34
N THR A 86 -1.77 9.81 3.01
CA THR A 86 -1.99 9.73 4.44
C THR A 86 -2.86 8.53 4.79
N GLN A 87 -3.89 8.29 4.00
CA GLN A 87 -4.79 7.16 4.25
C GLN A 87 -4.06 5.83 4.07
N ILE A 88 -3.22 5.73 3.03
CA ILE A 88 -2.43 4.53 2.80
C ILE A 88 -1.44 4.31 3.95
N GLU A 89 -0.77 5.36 4.40
CA GLU A 89 0.18 5.24 5.51
C GLU A 89 -0.47 4.65 6.75
N ARG A 90 -1.69 5.10 7.06
CA ARG A 90 -2.41 4.57 8.21
C ARG A 90 -2.83 3.12 7.99
N ALA A 91 -3.30 2.82 6.79
CA ALA A 91 -3.79 1.49 6.49
C ALA A 91 -2.67 0.45 6.55
N ILE A 92 -1.52 0.75 5.95
CA ILE A 92 -0.44 -0.22 5.90
C ILE A 92 0.34 -0.27 7.22
N GLY A 93 0.26 0.78 8.02
CA GLY A 93 0.90 0.80 9.33
C GLY A 93 0.31 -0.19 10.31
N GLY A 94 -0.91 -0.65 10.06
CA GLY A 94 -1.56 -1.64 10.90
C GLY A 94 -1.53 -3.06 10.37
N VAL A 95 -0.84 -3.30 9.26
CA VAL A 95 -0.80 -4.63 8.65
C VAL A 95 0.27 -5.47 9.31
N ASP A 96 -0.07 -6.71 9.65
CA ASP A 96 0.91 -7.67 10.18
C ASP A 96 1.76 -8.19 9.03
N GLU A 97 3.04 -8.30 9.29
CA GLU A 97 3.98 -8.78 8.27
C GLU A 97 4.03 -10.29 8.20
#